data_431cf6e075daa22b765a9244b6346cbb
#
_entry.id   431cf6e075daa22b765a9244b6346cbb
#
_cell.length_a   1.000
_cell.length_b   1.000
_cell.length_c   1.000
_cell.angle_alpha   90.00
_cell.angle_beta   90.00
_cell.angle_gamma   90.00
#
_symmetry.space_group_name_H-M   'P 1'
#
loop_
_entity.id
_entity.type
_entity.pdbx_description
1 polymer ?
#
loop_
_entity_poly.entity_id
_entity_poly.type
_entity_poly.pdbx_seq_one_letter_code
_entity_poly.pdbx_strand_id
1 'polypeptide(L)'
;MASGDVRINVAVADRILLHLWEQDHQADHYLVSFEMTRPGIAEVCALHPPNVSRAMRELIQDGLVSEYTRTIRGDERRQKTWQLTDEGRTEARNRIEKLRSMMVLIREREGKLLEIRADKAAEHLQTGLTLLQVLM
;
A
#
# COMPACT_ATOMS: atom_id res chain seq x y z
N MET A 1 -21.63 -12.89 -19.38
CA MET A 1 -21.09 -12.33 -18.15
C MET A 1 -19.77 -11.64 -18.42
N ALA A 2 -19.70 -10.39 -18.15
CA ALA A 2 -18.49 -9.63 -18.41
C ALA A 2 -17.45 -9.86 -17.31
N SER A 3 -16.98 -11.06 -17.23
CA SER A 3 -16.08 -11.47 -16.16
C SER A 3 -14.74 -10.75 -16.17
N GLY A 4 -14.33 -10.17 -17.30
CA GLY A 4 -13.04 -9.50 -17.41
C GLY A 4 -12.94 -8.18 -16.65
N ASP A 5 -14.06 -7.65 -16.16
CA ASP A 5 -14.10 -6.34 -15.54
C ASP A 5 -14.33 -6.37 -14.03
N VAL A 6 -14.19 -7.55 -13.43
CA VAL A 6 -14.27 -7.64 -11.97
C VAL A 6 -13.02 -6.99 -11.39
N ARG A 7 -13.18 -5.80 -10.88
CA ARG A 7 -12.11 -5.06 -10.20
C ARG A 7 -12.27 -5.20 -8.71
N ILE A 8 -11.16 -5.51 -8.03
CA ILE A 8 -11.13 -5.44 -6.59
C ILE A 8 -11.01 -3.99 -6.20
N ASN A 9 -11.99 -3.50 -5.49
CA ASN A 9 -11.97 -2.13 -4.99
C ASN A 9 -11.34 -2.13 -3.59
N VAL A 10 -10.05 -1.84 -3.56
CA VAL A 10 -9.32 -1.73 -2.29
C VAL A 10 -9.46 -0.29 -1.79
N ALA A 11 -9.95 -0.13 -0.58
CA ALA A 11 -10.14 1.18 0.02
C ALA A 11 -8.83 1.96 0.11
N VAL A 12 -8.93 3.28 -0.02
CA VAL A 12 -7.75 4.17 0.00
C VAL A 12 -6.94 3.96 1.29
N ALA A 13 -7.60 3.89 2.44
CA ALA A 13 -6.93 3.66 3.72
C ALA A 13 -6.17 2.35 3.74
N ASP A 14 -6.75 1.28 3.18
CA ASP A 14 -6.12 -0.03 3.14
C ASP A 14 -4.87 -0.04 2.26
N ARG A 15 -4.91 0.66 1.11
CA ARG A 15 -3.73 0.80 0.24
C ARG A 15 -2.60 1.50 0.98
N ILE A 16 -2.91 2.57 1.69
CA ILE A 16 -1.91 3.34 2.43
C ILE A 16 -1.34 2.50 3.58
N LEU A 17 -2.18 1.84 4.35
CA LEU A 17 -1.71 0.99 5.45
C LEU A 17 -0.82 -0.15 4.95
N LEU A 18 -1.19 -0.79 3.85
CA LEU A 18 -0.37 -1.85 3.25
C LEU A 18 0.97 -1.29 2.78
N HIS A 19 0.98 -0.12 2.13
CA HIS A 19 2.22 0.52 1.68
C HIS A 19 3.12 0.87 2.86
N LEU A 20 2.58 1.49 3.90
CA LEU A 20 3.36 1.85 5.09
C LEU A 20 3.87 0.60 5.82
N TRP A 21 3.10 -0.48 5.81
CA TRP A 21 3.55 -1.76 6.34
C TRP A 21 4.76 -2.28 5.57
N GLU A 22 4.73 -2.21 4.25
CA GLU A 22 5.86 -2.63 3.40
C GLU A 22 7.10 -1.77 3.62
N GLN A 23 6.91 -0.49 3.98
CA GLN A 23 7.99 0.46 4.25
C GLN A 23 8.37 0.53 5.74
N ASP A 24 7.78 -0.31 6.58
CA ASP A 24 7.96 -0.21 8.04
C ASP A 24 9.40 -0.46 8.50
N HIS A 25 10.22 -1.11 7.69
CA HIS A 25 11.65 -1.26 7.94
C HIS A 25 12.39 0.09 8.02
N GLN A 26 11.80 1.17 7.49
CA GLN A 26 12.36 2.53 7.56
C GLN A 26 11.83 3.33 8.75
N ALA A 27 10.94 2.75 9.56
CA ALA A 27 10.39 3.45 10.72
C ALA A 27 11.54 3.93 11.62
N ASP A 28 11.44 5.17 12.09
CA ASP A 28 12.42 5.83 12.96
C ASP A 28 13.81 6.05 12.34
N HIS A 29 13.98 5.83 11.05
CA HIS A 29 15.24 6.14 10.38
C HIS A 29 15.40 7.66 10.19
N TYR A 30 16.63 8.14 10.28
CA TYR A 30 16.96 9.54 9.99
C TYR A 30 16.76 9.88 8.51
N LEU A 31 17.21 9.02 7.62
CA LEU A 31 17.02 9.12 6.18
C LEU A 31 15.97 8.11 5.75
N VAL A 32 14.96 8.57 5.04
CA VAL A 32 13.89 7.70 4.53
C VAL A 32 13.73 7.87 3.02
N SER A 33 13.08 6.92 2.39
CA SER A 33 12.87 6.96 0.95
C SER A 33 11.73 7.91 0.57
N PHE A 34 11.72 8.31 -0.68
CA PHE A 34 10.68 9.16 -1.26
C PHE A 34 9.28 8.55 -1.08
N GLU A 35 9.18 7.22 -1.09
CA GLU A 35 7.90 6.51 -0.91
C GLU A 35 7.22 6.76 0.42
N MET A 36 7.92 7.37 1.39
CA MET A 36 7.34 7.75 2.67
C MET A 36 6.72 9.15 2.65
N THR A 37 6.88 9.90 1.58
CA THR A 37 6.30 11.24 1.40
C THR A 37 4.92 11.17 0.77
N ARG A 38 4.17 12.29 0.86
CA ARG A 38 2.85 12.35 0.22
C ARG A 38 2.90 12.05 -1.28
N PRO A 39 3.76 12.69 -2.09
CA PRO A 39 3.82 12.36 -3.51
C PRO A 39 4.25 10.92 -3.76
N GLY A 40 5.18 10.40 -2.96
CA GLY A 40 5.62 9.01 -3.10
C GLY A 40 4.52 8.01 -2.76
N ILE A 41 3.76 8.25 -1.69
CA ILE A 41 2.61 7.43 -1.33
C ILE A 41 1.55 7.47 -2.44
N ALA A 42 1.26 8.68 -2.95
CA ALA A 42 0.30 8.85 -4.03
C ALA A 42 0.70 8.05 -5.29
N GLU A 43 1.97 8.11 -5.64
CA GLU A 43 2.51 7.38 -6.80
C GLU A 43 2.40 5.87 -6.63
N VAL A 44 2.89 5.34 -5.51
CA VAL A 44 2.88 3.89 -5.26
C VAL A 44 1.46 3.35 -5.11
N CYS A 45 0.58 4.08 -4.43
CA CYS A 45 -0.79 3.65 -4.19
C CYS A 45 -1.75 3.99 -5.32
N ALA A 46 -1.27 4.62 -6.39
CA ALA A 46 -2.09 5.06 -7.52
C ALA A 46 -3.26 5.95 -7.07
N LEU A 47 -2.94 6.96 -6.26
CA LEU A 47 -3.90 7.89 -5.69
C LEU A 47 -3.56 9.32 -6.05
N HIS A 48 -4.56 10.19 -6.08
CA HIS A 48 -4.33 11.63 -6.15
C HIS A 48 -3.84 12.16 -4.81
N PRO A 49 -2.85 13.08 -4.79
CA PRO A 49 -2.33 13.63 -3.53
C PRO A 49 -3.39 14.16 -2.57
N PRO A 50 -4.46 14.85 -3.00
CA PRO A 50 -5.52 15.27 -2.08
C PRO A 50 -6.21 14.11 -1.36
N ASN A 51 -6.36 12.97 -2.03
CA ASN A 51 -6.94 11.77 -1.42
C ASN A 51 -6.01 11.18 -0.36
N VAL A 52 -4.70 11.22 -0.61
CA VAL A 52 -3.70 10.81 0.38
C VAL A 52 -3.81 11.69 1.63
N SER A 53 -3.86 13.01 1.44
CA SER A 53 -3.94 13.96 2.56
C SER A 53 -5.19 13.73 3.41
N ARG A 54 -6.31 13.47 2.77
CA ARG A 54 -7.58 13.21 3.46
C ARG A 54 -7.51 11.92 4.26
N ALA A 55 -7.04 10.85 3.64
CA ALA A 55 -6.92 9.55 4.31
C ALA A 55 -5.93 9.63 5.46
N MET A 56 -4.81 10.32 5.29
CA MET A 56 -3.82 10.49 6.35
C MET A 56 -4.39 11.20 7.56
N ARG A 57 -5.21 12.23 7.36
CA ARG A 57 -5.85 12.91 8.49
C ARG A 57 -6.70 11.96 9.31
N GLU A 58 -7.47 11.10 8.64
CA GLU A 58 -8.30 10.11 9.31
C GLU A 58 -7.44 9.06 10.04
N LEU A 59 -6.40 8.56 9.39
CA LEU A 59 -5.50 7.57 9.99
C LEU A 59 -4.75 8.12 11.19
N ILE A 60 -4.33 9.38 11.14
CA ILE A 60 -3.69 10.05 12.27
C ILE A 60 -4.69 10.22 13.41
N GLN A 61 -5.90 10.66 13.09
CA GLN A 61 -6.96 10.83 14.09
C GLN A 61 -7.30 9.50 14.78
N ASP A 62 -7.26 8.41 14.05
CA ASP A 62 -7.52 7.07 14.58
C ASP A 62 -6.32 6.48 15.33
N GLY A 63 -5.20 7.20 15.39
CA GLY A 63 -4.00 6.76 16.10
C GLY A 63 -3.20 5.69 15.38
N LEU A 64 -3.42 5.48 14.09
CA LEU A 64 -2.78 4.40 13.31
C LEU A 64 -1.50 4.85 12.61
N VAL A 65 -1.34 6.16 12.38
CA VAL A 65 -0.23 6.73 11.63
C VAL A 65 0.30 7.95 12.38
N SER A 66 1.62 8.11 12.37
CA SER A 66 2.29 9.30 12.90
C SER A 66 2.98 10.06 11.79
N GLU A 67 2.98 11.38 11.89
CA GLU A 67 3.63 12.28 10.94
C GLU A 67 4.95 12.77 11.51
N TYR A 68 5.97 12.78 10.68
CA TYR A 68 7.30 13.28 11.01
C TYR A 68 7.85 14.11 9.87
N THR A 69 8.80 15.00 10.19
CA THR A 69 9.59 15.68 9.18
C THR A 69 10.96 15.04 9.15
N ARG A 70 11.35 14.50 8.02
CA ARG A 70 12.60 13.74 7.86
C ARG A 70 13.33 14.12 6.58
N THR A 71 14.62 13.84 6.54
CA THR A 71 15.43 14.03 5.34
C THR A 71 15.18 12.87 4.39
N ILE A 72 14.92 13.21 3.13
CA ILE A 72 14.66 12.22 2.09
C ILE A 72 15.97 11.81 1.44
N ARG A 73 16.20 10.51 1.35
CA ARG A 73 17.41 9.95 0.75
C ARG A 73 17.54 10.41 -0.70
N GLY A 74 18.68 10.97 -1.03
CA GLY A 74 18.99 11.45 -2.37
C GLY A 74 18.50 12.85 -2.68
N ASP A 75 17.69 13.46 -1.83
CA ASP A 75 17.14 14.81 -2.03
C ASP A 75 17.74 15.84 -1.07
N GLU A 76 18.24 15.40 0.08
CA GLU A 76 18.79 16.23 1.16
C GLU A 76 17.81 17.23 1.78
N ARG A 77 16.58 17.34 1.25
CA ARG A 77 15.55 18.19 1.81
C ARG A 77 14.74 17.45 2.84
N ARG A 78 14.24 18.21 3.83
CA ARG A 78 13.34 17.68 4.83
C ARG A 78 11.91 17.81 4.33
N GLN A 79 11.16 16.74 4.43
CA GLN A 79 9.75 16.69 4.02
C GLN A 79 8.92 15.97 5.07
N LYS A 80 7.63 16.20 5.04
CA LYS A 80 6.69 15.42 5.85
C LYS A 80 6.68 13.98 5.37
N THR A 81 6.78 13.06 6.32
CA THR A 81 6.72 11.63 6.08
C THR A 81 5.76 11.00 7.09
N TRP A 82 5.33 9.79 6.81
CA TRP A 82 4.40 9.07 7.68
C TRP A 82 4.88 7.66 7.92
N GLN A 83 4.60 7.16 9.12
CA GLN A 83 4.88 5.77 9.47
C GLN A 83 3.77 5.25 10.36
N LEU A 84 3.67 3.93 10.46
CA LEU A 84 2.70 3.29 11.34
C LEU A 84 3.07 3.50 12.81
N THR A 85 2.05 3.65 13.66
CA THR A 85 2.18 3.51 15.10
C THR A 85 2.15 2.02 15.46
N ASP A 86 2.32 1.68 16.74
CA ASP A 86 2.16 0.29 17.18
C ASP A 86 0.73 -0.21 16.91
N GLU A 87 -0.27 0.62 17.20
CA GLU A 87 -1.66 0.33 16.89
C GLU A 87 -1.87 0.20 15.37
N GLY A 88 -1.19 1.05 14.61
CA GLY A 88 -1.22 1.00 13.14
C GLY A 88 -0.65 -0.29 12.59
N ARG A 89 0.42 -0.82 13.18
CA ARG A 89 1.00 -2.10 12.78
C ARG A 89 0.02 -3.25 13.02
N THR A 90 -0.63 -3.24 14.17
CA THR A 90 -1.63 -4.26 14.49
C THR A 90 -2.79 -4.20 13.52
N GLU A 91 -3.34 -3.01 13.28
CA GLU A 91 -4.44 -2.83 12.35
C GLU A 91 -4.06 -3.16 10.91
N ALA A 92 -2.87 -2.76 10.47
CA ALA A 92 -2.37 -3.09 9.15
C ALA A 92 -2.26 -4.60 8.95
N ARG A 93 -1.72 -5.30 9.95
CA ARG A 93 -1.62 -6.76 9.91
C ARG A 93 -2.99 -7.41 9.74
N ASN A 94 -3.99 -6.96 10.50
CA ASN A 94 -5.34 -7.50 10.43
C ASN A 94 -5.96 -7.27 9.04
N ARG A 95 -5.80 -6.08 8.49
CA ARG A 95 -6.33 -5.74 7.17
C ARG A 95 -5.60 -6.50 6.05
N ILE A 96 -4.28 -6.65 6.16
CA ILE A 96 -3.47 -7.38 5.19
C ILE A 96 -3.89 -8.84 5.11
N GLU A 97 -4.18 -9.48 6.26
CA GLU A 97 -4.66 -10.86 6.25
C GLU A 97 -5.98 -11.01 5.47
N LYS A 98 -6.87 -10.03 5.60
CA LYS A 98 -8.09 -10.01 4.80
C LYS A 98 -7.82 -9.81 3.33
N LEU A 99 -6.91 -8.89 2.98
CA LEU A 99 -6.55 -8.60 1.60
C LEU A 99 -5.90 -9.80 0.92
N ARG A 100 -5.04 -10.52 1.64
CA ARG A 100 -4.36 -11.71 1.11
C ARG A 100 -5.35 -12.80 0.69
N SER A 101 -6.44 -12.92 1.41
CA SER A 101 -7.44 -13.94 1.12
C SER A 101 -8.47 -13.53 0.06
N MET A 102 -8.42 -12.28 -0.41
CA MET A 102 -9.32 -11.83 -1.46
C MET A 102 -9.06 -12.56 -2.76
N MET A 103 -10.13 -12.90 -3.46
CA MET A 103 -10.01 -13.52 -4.78
C MET A 103 -9.74 -12.45 -5.83
N VAL A 104 -8.79 -12.70 -6.70
CA VAL A 104 -8.41 -11.81 -7.79
C VAL A 104 -8.46 -12.56 -9.12
N LEU A 105 -8.76 -11.85 -10.19
CA LEU A 105 -8.68 -12.39 -11.54
C LEU A 105 -7.34 -12.00 -12.16
N ILE A 106 -6.60 -13.00 -12.63
CA ILE A 106 -5.38 -12.75 -13.38
C ILE A 106 -5.56 -13.28 -14.79
N ARG A 107 -4.93 -12.60 -15.76
CA ARG A 107 -4.90 -13.06 -17.14
C ARG A 107 -3.55 -13.71 -17.42
N GLU A 108 -3.57 -14.97 -17.80
CA GLU A 108 -2.37 -15.68 -18.24
C GLU A 108 -1.97 -15.25 -19.65
N ARG A 109 -0.75 -15.59 -20.06
CA ARG A 109 -0.22 -15.26 -21.38
C ARG A 109 -1.11 -15.72 -22.53
N GLU A 110 -1.81 -16.83 -22.35
CA GLU A 110 -2.71 -17.41 -23.34
C GLU A 110 -4.09 -16.75 -23.36
N GLY A 111 -4.28 -15.69 -22.56
CA GLY A 111 -5.56 -15.00 -22.45
C GLY A 111 -6.55 -15.65 -21.51
N LYS A 112 -6.19 -16.77 -20.89
CA LYS A 112 -7.05 -17.48 -19.94
C LYS A 112 -7.15 -16.68 -18.65
N LEU A 113 -8.36 -16.56 -18.11
CA LEU A 113 -8.61 -15.91 -16.83
C LEU A 113 -8.57 -16.96 -15.72
N LEU A 114 -7.87 -16.63 -14.64
CA LEU A 114 -7.73 -17.47 -13.48
C LEU A 114 -8.13 -16.70 -12.24
N GLU A 115 -9.05 -17.26 -11.45
CA GLU A 115 -9.46 -16.67 -10.18
C GLU A 115 -8.71 -17.35 -9.04
N ILE A 116 -7.85 -16.62 -8.35
CA ILE A 116 -7.05 -17.13 -7.24
C ILE A 116 -6.96 -16.11 -6.13
N ARG A 117 -6.48 -16.54 -4.96
CA ARG A 117 -6.25 -15.65 -3.84
C ARG A 117 -5.14 -14.63 -4.18
N ALA A 118 -5.26 -13.42 -3.65
CA ALA A 118 -4.30 -12.34 -3.92
C ALA A 118 -2.87 -12.74 -3.53
N ASP A 119 -2.68 -13.41 -2.39
CA ASP A 119 -1.35 -13.88 -1.96
C ASP A 119 -0.77 -14.92 -2.93
N LYS A 120 -1.62 -15.78 -3.48
CA LYS A 120 -1.20 -16.78 -4.46
C LYS A 120 -0.95 -16.16 -5.84
N ALA A 121 -1.68 -15.09 -6.17
CA ALA A 121 -1.46 -14.38 -7.43
C ALA A 121 -0.04 -13.80 -7.51
N ALA A 122 0.45 -13.24 -6.41
CA ALA A 122 1.81 -12.71 -6.35
C ALA A 122 2.86 -13.80 -6.60
N GLU A 123 2.67 -14.99 -6.02
CA GLU A 123 3.56 -16.13 -6.25
C GLU A 123 3.45 -16.67 -7.69
N HIS A 124 2.21 -16.79 -8.20
CA HIS A 124 1.94 -17.35 -9.52
C HIS A 124 2.58 -16.54 -10.64
N LEU A 125 2.55 -15.23 -10.53
CA LEU A 125 3.11 -14.36 -11.56
C LEU A 125 4.65 -14.35 -11.57
N GLN A 126 5.29 -14.79 -10.49
CA GLN A 126 6.75 -14.95 -10.38
C GLN A 126 7.54 -13.70 -10.79
N THR A 127 6.96 -12.54 -10.58
CA THR A 127 7.55 -11.28 -11.05
C THR A 127 8.09 -10.42 -9.91
N GLY A 128 8.08 -10.92 -8.68
CA GLY A 128 8.47 -10.14 -7.52
C GLY A 128 7.47 -9.05 -7.15
N LEU A 129 6.24 -9.17 -7.64
CA LEU A 129 5.19 -8.21 -7.30
C LEU A 129 4.84 -8.30 -5.83
N THR A 130 4.67 -7.14 -5.21
CA THR A 130 4.16 -7.06 -3.84
C THR A 130 2.65 -7.30 -3.83
N LEU A 131 2.11 -7.59 -2.66
CA LEU A 131 0.66 -7.73 -2.50
C LEU A 131 -0.08 -6.46 -2.94
N LEU A 132 0.47 -5.30 -2.60
CA LEU A 132 -0.11 -4.02 -3.01
C LEU A 132 -0.20 -3.91 -4.54
N GLN A 133 0.87 -4.28 -5.25
CA GLN A 133 0.90 -4.23 -6.71
C GLN A 133 -0.11 -5.18 -7.35
N VAL A 134 -0.32 -6.34 -6.74
CA VAL A 134 -1.33 -7.29 -7.22
C VAL A 134 -2.75 -6.74 -7.06
N LEU A 135 -3.00 -5.99 -5.99
CA LEU A 135 -4.33 -5.45 -5.68
C LEU A 135 -4.65 -4.14 -6.39
N MET A 136 -3.69 -3.59 -7.10
CA MET A 136 -3.87 -2.31 -7.80
C MET A 136 -4.03 -2.43 -9.30
#